data_0a62171948d55b3d7afebb2fb6b12fb7
#
_entry.id   0a62171948d55b3d7afebb2fb6b12fb7
#
_cell.length_a   1.000
_cell.length_b   1.000
_cell.length_c   1.000
_cell.angle_alpha   90.00
_cell.angle_beta   90.00
_cell.angle_gamma   90.00
#
_symmetry.space_group_name_H-M   'P 1'
#
loop_
_entity.id
_entity.type
_entity.pdbx_description
1 polymer ?
#
loop_
_entity_poly.entity_id
_entity_poly.type
_entity_poly.pdbx_seq_one_letter_code
_entity_poly.pdbx_strand_id
1 'polypeptide(L)'
;MKKDLIKTELIVKNNKVNVIRINGNNYISLTDLARYVNPEEPKIPIQTWMRNKNVVSFLGLWEQMHNSNFKGIEFETFENEAGKNSFYLSPQKWISTTNAIGIISKSGNNGGTYAHSDIAFEFASWLSPEFKLYLIQEFERLKKNEAYQNQIEWHANRMLS
;
A
#
# COMPACT_ATOMS: atom_id res chain seq x y z
N MET A 1 -7.56 19.62 -10.26
CA MET A 1 -6.88 19.71 -8.95
C MET A 1 -5.60 18.89 -9.00
N LYS A 2 -4.46 19.51 -8.74
CA LYS A 2 -3.19 18.78 -8.71
C LYS A 2 -3.15 17.88 -7.49
N LYS A 3 -2.90 16.58 -7.72
CA LYS A 3 -2.62 15.67 -6.63
C LYS A 3 -1.26 16.04 -6.03
N ASP A 4 -1.22 16.19 -4.72
CA ASP A 4 0.02 16.40 -4.00
C ASP A 4 0.77 15.08 -3.98
N LEU A 5 1.75 14.92 -4.86
CA LEU A 5 2.51 13.69 -5.04
C LEU A 5 3.95 13.90 -4.59
N ILE A 6 4.32 13.26 -3.50
CA ILE A 6 5.68 13.30 -2.95
C ILE A 6 6.25 11.87 -2.96
N LYS A 7 7.43 11.71 -3.55
CA LYS A 7 8.13 10.42 -3.57
C LYS A 7 9.20 10.39 -2.50
N THR A 8 9.29 9.29 -1.77
CA THR A 8 10.35 9.06 -0.80
C THR A 8 10.73 7.59 -0.76
N GLU A 9 11.73 7.25 0.01
CA GLU A 9 12.21 5.89 0.14
C GLU A 9 12.38 5.51 1.60
N LEU A 10 12.05 4.25 1.92
CA LEU A 10 12.39 3.63 3.19
C LEU A 10 13.51 2.63 2.95
N ILE A 11 14.38 2.44 3.94
CA ILE A 11 15.38 1.38 3.91
C ILE A 11 15.00 0.34 4.97
N VAL A 12 14.56 -0.82 4.51
CA VAL A 12 14.10 -1.90 5.37
C VAL A 12 15.03 -3.09 5.19
N LYS A 13 15.86 -3.40 6.19
CA LYS A 13 16.87 -4.46 6.14
C LYS A 13 17.74 -4.36 4.88
N ASN A 14 18.26 -3.15 4.61
CA ASN A 14 19.09 -2.83 3.44
C ASN A 14 18.36 -2.92 2.09
N ASN A 15 17.03 -3.05 2.10
CA ASN A 15 16.22 -3.02 0.89
C ASN A 15 15.54 -1.67 0.74
N LYS A 16 15.62 -1.11 -0.45
CA LYS A 16 14.91 0.15 -0.75
C LYS A 16 13.44 -0.14 -0.99
N VAL A 17 12.58 0.59 -0.30
CA VAL A 17 11.13 0.49 -0.45
C VAL A 17 10.60 1.87 -0.80
N ASN A 18 10.06 2.00 -2.00
CA ASN A 18 9.52 3.27 -2.46
C ASN A 18 8.19 3.57 -1.78
N VAL A 19 8.00 4.85 -1.45
CA VAL A 19 6.77 5.36 -0.87
C VAL A 19 6.32 6.56 -1.68
N ILE A 20 5.03 6.61 -1.99
CA ILE A 20 4.40 7.75 -2.65
C ILE A 20 3.39 8.35 -1.67
N ARG A 21 3.48 9.63 -1.42
CA ARG A 21 2.50 10.34 -0.61
C ARG A 21 1.53 11.05 -1.55
N ILE A 22 0.25 10.73 -1.43
CA ILE A 22 -0.81 11.31 -2.25
C ILE A 22 -1.85 11.92 -1.31
N ASN A 23 -2.03 13.24 -1.38
CA ASN A 23 -3.01 13.96 -0.57
C ASN A 23 -2.91 13.62 0.93
N GLY A 24 -1.67 13.55 1.44
CA GLY A 24 -1.42 13.29 2.84
C GLY A 24 -1.41 11.81 3.25
N ASN A 25 -1.73 10.90 2.34
CA ASN A 25 -1.71 9.47 2.61
C ASN A 25 -0.46 8.82 2.00
N ASN A 26 0.20 7.96 2.76
CA ASN A 26 1.38 7.26 2.29
C ASN A 26 0.99 5.92 1.66
N TYR A 27 1.47 5.69 0.44
CA TYR A 27 1.31 4.44 -0.30
C TYR A 27 2.69 3.81 -0.45
N ILE A 28 2.82 2.59 0.04
CA ILE A 28 4.09 1.86 0.11
C ILE A 28 4.12 0.81 -1.01
N SER A 29 5.26 0.68 -1.68
CA SER A 29 5.41 -0.27 -2.78
C SER A 29 5.33 -1.71 -2.28
N LEU A 30 4.23 -2.40 -2.60
CA LEU A 30 4.12 -3.84 -2.35
C LEU A 30 5.13 -4.62 -3.19
N THR A 31 5.42 -4.12 -4.39
CA THR A 31 6.42 -4.75 -5.27
C THR A 31 7.79 -4.79 -4.61
N ASP A 32 8.22 -3.68 -4.01
CA ASP A 32 9.51 -3.63 -3.31
C ASP A 32 9.52 -4.54 -2.08
N LEU A 33 8.42 -4.57 -1.31
CA LEU A 33 8.28 -5.49 -0.18
C LEU A 33 8.36 -6.95 -0.66
N ALA A 34 7.67 -7.27 -1.74
CA ALA A 34 7.65 -8.63 -2.30
C ALA A 34 9.02 -9.08 -2.80
N ARG A 35 9.86 -8.16 -3.28
CA ARG A 35 11.22 -8.47 -3.72
C ARG A 35 12.08 -9.03 -2.60
N TYR A 36 11.76 -8.73 -1.36
CA TYR A 36 12.46 -9.29 -0.21
C TYR A 36 12.38 -10.82 -0.18
N VAL A 37 11.23 -11.39 -0.55
CA VAL A 37 11.03 -12.85 -0.57
C VAL A 37 11.17 -13.44 -1.96
N ASN A 38 10.88 -12.71 -3.02
CA ASN A 38 10.98 -13.18 -4.40
C ASN A 38 11.53 -12.08 -5.30
N PRO A 39 12.87 -11.91 -5.33
CA PRO A 39 13.49 -10.83 -6.10
C PRO A 39 13.22 -10.88 -7.60
N GLU A 40 13.06 -12.08 -8.17
CA GLU A 40 12.89 -12.26 -9.61
C GLU A 40 11.46 -12.03 -10.05
N GLU A 41 10.48 -12.47 -9.24
CA GLU A 41 9.07 -12.38 -9.60
C GLU A 41 8.24 -11.88 -8.41
N PRO A 42 8.35 -10.58 -8.08
CA PRO A 42 7.62 -10.03 -6.93
C PRO A 42 6.10 -10.05 -7.08
N LYS A 43 5.59 -10.21 -8.30
CA LYS A 43 4.15 -10.36 -8.54
C LYS A 43 3.56 -11.58 -7.87
N ILE A 44 4.35 -12.67 -7.74
CA ILE A 44 3.85 -13.94 -7.21
C ILE A 44 3.42 -13.82 -5.75
N PRO A 45 4.24 -13.30 -4.82
CA PRO A 45 3.78 -13.11 -3.44
C PRO A 45 2.53 -12.24 -3.33
N ILE A 46 2.43 -11.18 -4.12
CA ILE A 46 1.28 -10.28 -4.10
C ILE A 46 0.00 -11.03 -4.49
N GLN A 47 0.05 -11.79 -5.59
CA GLN A 47 -1.09 -12.54 -6.07
C GLN A 47 -1.47 -13.68 -5.13
N THR A 48 -0.48 -14.36 -4.53
CA THR A 48 -0.72 -15.40 -3.53
C THR A 48 -1.43 -14.82 -2.31
N TRP A 49 -0.97 -13.67 -1.83
CA TRP A 49 -1.58 -12.97 -0.71
C TRP A 49 -3.04 -12.59 -1.00
N MET A 50 -3.31 -12.06 -2.19
CA MET A 50 -4.65 -11.62 -2.58
C MET A 50 -5.65 -12.76 -2.80
N ARG A 51 -5.19 -14.01 -2.86
CA ARG A 51 -6.08 -15.18 -2.96
C ARG A 51 -6.70 -15.56 -1.62
N ASN A 52 -6.15 -15.09 -0.52
CA ASN A 52 -6.63 -15.44 0.82
C ASN A 52 -7.95 -14.74 1.12
N LYS A 53 -8.93 -15.48 1.62
CA LYS A 53 -10.23 -14.92 1.96
C LYS A 53 -10.13 -13.81 3.01
N ASN A 54 -9.29 -14.01 4.02
CA ASN A 54 -9.10 -13.01 5.06
C ASN A 54 -8.52 -11.71 4.49
N VAL A 55 -7.64 -11.81 3.49
CA VAL A 55 -7.07 -10.64 2.83
C VAL A 55 -8.13 -9.90 2.02
N VAL A 56 -8.91 -10.62 1.23
CA VAL A 56 -10.00 -10.01 0.45
C VAL A 56 -10.99 -9.30 1.37
N SER A 57 -11.37 -9.95 2.47
CA SER A 57 -12.26 -9.34 3.46
C SER A 57 -11.67 -8.08 4.08
N PHE A 58 -10.37 -8.11 4.42
CA PHE A 58 -9.66 -6.94 4.96
C PHE A 58 -9.63 -5.80 3.95
N LEU A 59 -9.29 -6.08 2.69
CA LEU A 59 -9.25 -5.07 1.65
C LEU A 59 -10.62 -4.41 1.45
N GLY A 60 -11.67 -5.22 1.42
CA GLY A 60 -13.03 -4.70 1.26
C GLY A 60 -13.48 -3.85 2.44
N LEU A 61 -13.16 -4.28 3.66
CA LEU A 61 -13.49 -3.51 4.86
C LEU A 61 -12.78 -2.16 4.86
N TRP A 62 -11.48 -2.15 4.51
CA TRP A 62 -10.73 -0.91 4.41
C TRP A 62 -11.38 0.05 3.41
N GLU A 63 -11.76 -0.45 2.23
CA GLU A 63 -12.40 0.36 1.21
C GLU A 63 -13.75 0.91 1.69
N GLN A 64 -14.56 0.09 2.34
CA GLN A 64 -15.85 0.53 2.87
C GLN A 64 -15.71 1.67 3.88
N MET A 65 -14.61 1.69 4.63
CA MET A 65 -14.33 2.73 5.62
C MET A 65 -13.78 4.02 4.99
N HIS A 66 -13.14 3.95 3.82
CA HIS A 66 -12.39 5.08 3.26
C HIS A 66 -12.83 5.50 1.86
N ASN A 67 -13.72 4.76 1.22
CA ASN A 67 -14.02 4.96 -0.20
C ASN A 67 -15.52 4.90 -0.46
N SER A 68 -16.15 6.07 -0.59
CA SER A 68 -17.60 6.17 -0.83
C SER A 68 -18.01 5.64 -2.21
N ASN A 69 -17.05 5.52 -3.14
CA ASN A 69 -17.31 5.03 -4.51
C ASN A 69 -16.97 3.56 -4.68
N PHE A 70 -16.70 2.84 -3.59
CA PHE A 70 -16.37 1.43 -3.63
C PHE A 70 -17.58 0.61 -4.05
N LYS A 71 -17.36 -0.34 -4.97
CA LYS A 71 -18.42 -1.19 -5.51
C LYS A 71 -18.58 -2.44 -4.63
N GLY A 72 -19.44 -2.34 -3.63
CA GLY A 72 -19.64 -3.39 -2.62
C GLY A 72 -20.23 -4.68 -3.18
N ILE A 73 -21.09 -4.60 -4.20
CA ILE A 73 -21.71 -5.79 -4.82
C ILE A 73 -20.64 -6.62 -5.53
N GLU A 74 -19.78 -5.97 -6.30
CA GLU A 74 -18.66 -6.62 -6.99
C GLU A 74 -17.67 -7.20 -6.00
N PHE A 75 -17.43 -6.49 -4.89
CA PHE A 75 -16.59 -6.99 -3.81
C PHE A 75 -17.16 -8.28 -3.21
N GLU A 76 -18.45 -8.36 -2.97
CA GLU A 76 -19.09 -9.57 -2.40
C GLU A 76 -18.83 -10.79 -3.29
N THR A 77 -18.81 -10.62 -4.59
CA THR A 77 -18.49 -11.70 -5.54
C THR A 77 -17.08 -12.22 -5.29
N PHE A 78 -16.10 -11.32 -5.13
CA PHE A 78 -14.73 -11.72 -4.83
C PHE A 78 -14.64 -12.40 -3.45
N GLU A 79 -15.31 -11.85 -2.45
CA GLU A 79 -15.29 -12.39 -1.09
C GLU A 79 -15.83 -13.81 -1.05
N ASN A 80 -16.92 -14.09 -1.77
CA ASN A 80 -17.52 -15.41 -1.84
C ASN A 80 -16.63 -16.43 -2.55
N GLU A 81 -15.85 -15.99 -3.54
CA GLU A 81 -14.96 -16.88 -4.30
C GLU A 81 -13.58 -17.03 -3.66
N ALA A 82 -13.18 -16.09 -2.81
CA ALA A 82 -11.85 -16.08 -2.21
C ALA A 82 -11.61 -17.34 -1.37
N GLY A 83 -10.39 -17.86 -1.46
CA GLY A 83 -10.00 -19.09 -0.76
C GLY A 83 -10.26 -20.37 -1.54
N LYS A 84 -11.06 -20.33 -2.61
CA LYS A 84 -11.26 -21.49 -3.47
C LYS A 84 -10.02 -21.70 -4.35
N ASN A 85 -9.75 -22.97 -4.71
CA ASN A 85 -8.54 -23.30 -5.49
C ASN A 85 -8.49 -22.60 -6.85
N SER A 86 -9.64 -22.34 -7.46
CA SER A 86 -9.73 -21.68 -8.76
C SER A 86 -9.74 -20.16 -8.68
N PHE A 87 -9.77 -19.60 -7.47
CA PHE A 87 -9.84 -18.15 -7.30
C PHE A 87 -8.51 -17.50 -7.65
N TYR A 88 -8.57 -16.46 -8.45
CA TYR A 88 -7.43 -15.66 -8.85
C TYR A 88 -7.82 -14.19 -8.81
N LEU A 89 -6.94 -13.36 -8.22
CA LEU A 89 -7.18 -11.92 -8.12
C LEU A 89 -5.84 -11.20 -8.29
N SER A 90 -5.80 -10.27 -9.24
CA SER A 90 -4.66 -9.38 -9.42
C SER A 90 -4.99 -7.99 -8.87
N PRO A 91 -3.98 -7.17 -8.55
CA PRO A 91 -4.23 -5.78 -8.16
C PRO A 91 -5.05 -5.00 -9.19
N GLN A 92 -4.74 -5.16 -10.49
CA GLN A 92 -5.47 -4.47 -11.54
C GLN A 92 -6.94 -4.88 -11.58
N LYS A 93 -7.22 -6.18 -11.45
CA LYS A 93 -8.59 -6.69 -11.43
C LYS A 93 -9.36 -6.18 -10.23
N TRP A 94 -8.72 -6.17 -9.07
CA TRP A 94 -9.31 -5.60 -7.85
C TRP A 94 -9.70 -4.15 -8.06
N ILE A 95 -8.76 -3.32 -8.54
CA ILE A 95 -8.97 -1.89 -8.73
C ILE A 95 -10.07 -1.63 -9.77
N SER A 96 -9.97 -2.26 -10.93
CA SER A 96 -10.89 -1.99 -12.04
C SER A 96 -12.31 -2.47 -11.77
N THR A 97 -12.46 -3.57 -11.03
CA THR A 97 -13.78 -4.16 -10.75
C THR A 97 -14.48 -3.47 -9.59
N THR A 98 -13.75 -3.11 -8.55
CA THR A 98 -14.35 -2.58 -7.31
C THR A 98 -14.21 -1.07 -7.15
N ASN A 99 -13.46 -0.40 -8.01
CA ASN A 99 -13.15 1.01 -7.90
C ASN A 99 -12.36 1.33 -6.62
N ALA A 100 -11.48 0.40 -6.21
CA ALA A 100 -10.68 0.51 -4.99
C ALA A 100 -9.66 1.63 -5.08
N ILE A 101 -9.35 2.25 -3.95
CA ILE A 101 -8.34 3.32 -3.83
C ILE A 101 -7.19 2.95 -2.91
N GLY A 102 -7.33 1.89 -2.12
CA GLY A 102 -6.30 1.48 -1.16
C GLY A 102 -5.09 0.83 -1.81
N ILE A 103 -5.27 0.28 -3.01
CA ILE A 103 -4.19 -0.27 -3.83
C ILE A 103 -4.17 0.50 -5.13
N ILE A 104 -2.99 0.91 -5.57
CA ILE A 104 -2.81 1.59 -6.84
C ILE A 104 -1.76 0.87 -7.66
N SER A 105 -1.91 0.92 -8.98
CA SER A 105 -0.97 0.33 -9.92
C SER A 105 -0.32 1.45 -10.72
N LYS A 106 1.01 1.39 -10.84
CA LYS A 106 1.78 2.41 -11.54
C LYS A 106 2.63 1.71 -12.60
N SER A 107 2.60 2.24 -13.83
CA SER A 107 3.42 1.73 -14.93
C SER A 107 4.71 2.55 -15.08
N GLY A 108 5.65 2.02 -15.87
CA GLY A 108 6.90 2.70 -16.21
C GLY A 108 8.04 2.40 -15.25
N ASN A 109 9.08 3.23 -15.31
CA ASN A 109 10.24 3.13 -14.42
C ASN A 109 9.79 3.38 -12.99
N ASN A 110 10.24 2.52 -12.06
CA ASN A 110 9.77 2.50 -10.68
C ASN A 110 8.26 2.22 -10.57
N GLY A 111 7.71 1.59 -11.59
CA GLY A 111 6.33 1.14 -11.58
C GLY A 111 6.14 -0.04 -10.64
N GLY A 112 4.90 -0.44 -10.45
CA GLY A 112 4.52 -1.56 -9.62
C GLY A 112 3.22 -1.32 -8.89
N THR A 113 2.99 -2.11 -7.86
CA THR A 113 1.79 -2.05 -7.03
C THR A 113 2.12 -1.36 -5.72
N TYR A 114 1.36 -0.34 -5.39
CA TYR A 114 1.48 0.40 -4.14
C TYR A 114 0.20 0.23 -3.33
N ALA A 115 0.31 0.26 -2.03
CA ALA A 115 -0.86 0.18 -1.15
C ALA A 115 -0.76 1.21 -0.02
N HIS A 116 -1.93 1.68 0.40
CA HIS A 116 -2.01 2.51 1.60
C HIS A 116 -1.26 1.82 2.74
N SER A 117 -0.66 2.61 3.64
CA SER A 117 0.19 2.07 4.70
C SER A 117 -0.49 0.97 5.52
N ASP A 118 -1.79 1.11 5.83
CA ASP A 118 -2.53 0.08 6.56
C ASP A 118 -2.51 -1.28 5.84
N ILE A 119 -2.69 -1.24 4.54
CA ILE A 119 -2.72 -2.44 3.69
C ILE A 119 -1.31 -3.00 3.51
N ALA A 120 -0.33 -2.13 3.33
CA ALA A 120 1.07 -2.54 3.18
C ALA A 120 1.59 -3.25 4.43
N PHE A 121 1.20 -2.79 5.63
CA PHE A 121 1.57 -3.45 6.88
C PHE A 121 0.95 -4.85 6.99
N GLU A 122 -0.29 -5.01 6.52
CA GLU A 122 -0.94 -6.32 6.48
C GLU A 122 -0.19 -7.28 5.55
N PHE A 123 0.21 -6.79 4.38
CA PHE A 123 1.02 -7.59 3.45
C PHE A 123 2.37 -7.96 4.05
N ALA A 124 3.07 -7.00 4.67
CA ALA A 124 4.36 -7.26 5.32
C ALA A 124 4.21 -8.27 6.46
N SER A 125 3.10 -8.22 7.21
CA SER A 125 2.81 -9.18 8.27
C SER A 125 2.71 -10.61 7.74
N TRP A 126 2.09 -10.77 6.57
CA TRP A 126 1.98 -12.06 5.90
C TRP A 126 3.33 -12.54 5.36
N LEU A 127 4.16 -11.63 4.85
CA LEU A 127 5.49 -11.98 4.33
C LEU A 127 6.42 -12.47 5.43
N SER A 128 6.54 -11.71 6.53
CA SER A 128 7.48 -12.01 7.62
C SER A 128 7.20 -11.08 8.80
N PRO A 129 6.99 -11.64 10.01
CA PRO A 129 6.84 -10.81 11.21
C PRO A 129 8.05 -9.92 11.47
N GLU A 130 9.26 -10.42 11.24
CA GLU A 130 10.48 -9.65 11.41
C GLU A 130 10.53 -8.47 10.45
N PHE A 131 10.24 -8.72 9.18
CA PHE A 131 10.22 -7.69 8.15
C PHE A 131 9.18 -6.62 8.46
N LYS A 132 8.01 -7.03 8.94
CA LYS A 132 6.96 -6.11 9.37
C LYS A 132 7.47 -5.17 10.46
N LEU A 133 8.20 -5.69 11.44
CA LEU A 133 8.71 -4.88 12.55
C LEU A 133 9.68 -3.82 12.05
N TYR A 134 10.60 -4.18 11.16
CA TYR A 134 11.54 -3.23 10.58
C TYR A 134 10.81 -2.17 9.74
N LEU A 135 9.79 -2.59 8.99
CA LEU A 135 9.00 -1.67 8.19
C LEU A 135 8.28 -0.65 9.08
N ILE A 136 7.69 -1.10 10.19
CA ILE A 136 7.00 -0.21 11.12
C ILE A 136 7.97 0.81 11.69
N GLN A 137 9.16 0.39 12.11
CA GLN A 137 10.17 1.28 12.68
C GLN A 137 10.61 2.35 11.68
N GLU A 138 10.87 1.95 10.43
CA GLU A 138 11.24 2.90 9.38
C GLU A 138 10.11 3.85 9.03
N PHE A 139 8.88 3.35 9.00
CA PHE A 139 7.71 4.18 8.73
C PHE A 139 7.49 5.22 9.84
N GLU A 140 7.65 4.82 11.10
CA GLU A 140 7.57 5.75 12.23
C GLU A 140 8.64 6.84 12.13
N ARG A 141 9.85 6.47 11.74
CA ARG A 141 10.93 7.44 11.51
C ARG A 141 10.55 8.42 10.41
N LEU A 142 9.99 7.93 9.31
CA LEU A 142 9.51 8.78 8.22
C LEU A 142 8.43 9.76 8.70
N LYS A 143 7.48 9.29 9.49
CA LYS A 143 6.40 10.12 10.01
C LYS A 143 6.93 11.22 10.94
N LYS A 144 7.92 10.92 11.76
CA LYS A 144 8.57 11.91 12.62
C LYS A 144 9.28 12.98 11.79
N ASN A 145 9.97 12.59 10.72
CA ASN A 145 10.62 13.52 9.82
C ASN A 145 9.61 14.43 9.12
N GLU A 146 8.50 13.88 8.66
CA GLU A 146 7.42 14.65 8.05
C GLU A 146 6.86 15.70 9.03
N ALA A 147 6.59 15.29 10.26
CA ALA A 147 6.07 16.17 11.29
C ALA A 147 7.07 17.30 11.60
N TYR A 148 8.37 16.96 11.68
CA TYR A 148 9.42 17.93 11.92
C TYR A 148 9.52 18.95 10.78
N GLN A 149 9.48 18.48 9.53
CA GLN A 149 9.53 19.39 8.36
C GLN A 149 8.31 20.30 8.31
N ASN A 150 7.13 19.78 8.60
CA ASN A 150 5.91 20.59 8.65
C ASN A 150 6.02 21.66 9.73
N GLN A 151 6.61 21.35 10.86
CA GLN A 151 6.83 22.28 11.95
C GLN A 151 7.77 23.41 11.55
N ILE A 152 8.87 23.07 10.88
CA ILE A 152 9.84 24.04 10.37
C ILE A 152 9.17 24.97 9.37
N GLU A 153 8.43 24.44 8.42
CA GLU A 153 7.71 25.23 7.41
C GLU A 153 6.70 26.18 8.06
N TRP A 154 5.96 25.69 9.04
CA TRP A 154 4.97 26.48 9.75
C TRP A 154 5.63 27.68 10.47
N HIS A 155 6.75 27.43 11.17
CA HIS A 155 7.50 28.49 11.83
C HIS A 155 8.07 29.50 10.84
N ALA A 156 8.63 29.04 9.73
CA ALA A 156 9.17 29.89 8.69
C ALA A 156 8.08 30.80 8.11
N ASN A 157 6.93 30.23 7.76
CA ASN A 157 5.80 30.99 7.23
C ASN A 157 5.28 32.01 8.23
N ARG A 158 5.26 31.67 9.49
CA ARG A 158 4.80 32.57 10.56
C ARG A 158 5.75 33.75 10.75
N MET A 159 7.05 33.54 10.57
CA MET A 159 8.05 34.60 10.66
C MET A 159 8.01 35.58 9.48
N LEU A 160 7.50 35.12 8.33
CA LEU A 160 7.43 35.90 7.11
C LEU A 160 6.13 36.72 6.99
N SER A 161 5.15 36.49 7.82
CA SER A 161 3.86 37.17 7.79
C SER A 161 3.81 38.39 8.66
#